data_99eceee6b0b95d6b7805272541b3e413
#
_entry.id   99eceee6b0b95d6b7805272541b3e413
#
_cell.length_a   1.000
_cell.length_b   1.000
_cell.length_c   1.000
_cell.angle_alpha   90.00
_cell.angle_beta   90.00
_cell.angle_gamma   90.00
#
_symmetry.space_group_name_H-M   'P 1'
#
loop_
_entity.id
_entity.type
_entity.pdbx_description
1 polymer ?
#
loop_
_entity_poly.entity_id
_entity_poly.type
_entity_poly.pdbx_seq_one_letter_code
_entity_poly.pdbx_strand_id
1 'polypeptide(L)'
;MSTSSSNTKEKRARMKRLDEEPTCEIARESLKHDQLGRREIVAQFIHLLYSVKGPYSIFIDAPWGTGKTFFVKQIIETLRFGNPHIDANAPSDTSIFDSNLMTKMSEDPFLPIYFNAWENDHFNDPIAPLLATIATMADKKKVNQERSVSDIAAGAIDCALSLTGLNAGKLLEAISGNDFLNAFRKRQELRAKTEELVSALLPEVTKRAVLFIDELDRCRPEFAMQLLEQTKSLFLQDNIVVVYSTDRTQLAYSLQGVYGQNYDCRRYLQRFYDYRFDLPRINPNTYLEAKQANIHSGYFFTEICQRFIEQNNGSLRDFNRFIDKLNQGVIYILTAFDREGDWSISFSKNALLPTFLTMAEYEPEQWELVKTGKRFDHVFEFAKENDKFMEYLDRIILGECKYFEKGGEPTDDIRNRYIEDLCAEIFLDSDDDPRLKRSREMLSICGSLDKKTLRTLIFPKNVIGK
;
A
#
# COMPACT_ATOMS: atom_id res chain seq x y z
N MET A 1 1.82 -30.44 52.37
CA MET A 1 0.90 -30.40 51.25
C MET A 1 0.85 -28.97 50.77
N SER A 2 1.61 -28.67 49.76
CA SER A 2 1.81 -27.35 49.17
C SER A 2 1.01 -27.27 47.86
N THR A 3 0.01 -26.43 47.83
CA THR A 3 -0.76 -26.11 46.61
C THR A 3 -0.04 -25.02 45.83
N SER A 4 0.51 -25.40 44.73
CA SER A 4 1.08 -24.49 43.75
C SER A 4 -0.04 -23.78 42.97
N SER A 5 -0.28 -22.51 43.25
CA SER A 5 -1.07 -21.64 42.40
C SER A 5 -0.26 -21.26 41.16
N SER A 6 -0.58 -21.85 40.03
CA SER A 6 -0.04 -21.48 38.74
C SER A 6 -0.54 -20.09 38.32
N ASN A 7 0.38 -19.16 38.38
CA ASN A 7 0.18 -17.77 37.99
C ASN A 7 0.24 -17.66 36.44
N THR A 8 -0.86 -17.94 35.76
CA THR A 8 -1.00 -17.70 34.33
C THR A 8 -1.27 -16.21 34.12
N LYS A 9 -0.21 -15.41 34.16
CA LYS A 9 -0.26 -14.05 33.59
C LYS A 9 -0.33 -14.21 32.08
N GLU A 10 -1.53 -14.22 31.54
CA GLU A 10 -1.74 -13.97 30.13
C GLU A 10 -1.06 -12.65 29.77
N LYS A 11 0.05 -12.75 29.04
CA LYS A 11 0.64 -11.62 28.33
C LYS A 11 -0.43 -11.15 27.32
N ARG A 12 -1.16 -10.07 27.66
CA ARG A 12 -1.93 -9.31 26.68
C ARG A 12 -0.98 -8.97 25.52
N ALA A 13 -1.11 -9.69 24.41
CA ALA A 13 -0.37 -9.38 23.22
C ALA A 13 -0.76 -7.95 22.82
N ARG A 14 0.18 -7.02 22.85
CA ARG A 14 -0.03 -5.68 22.28
C ARG A 14 -0.34 -5.88 20.81
N MET A 15 -1.48 -5.34 20.35
CA MET A 15 -1.85 -5.33 18.94
C MET A 15 -0.69 -4.73 18.15
N LYS A 16 -0.12 -5.53 17.27
CA LYS A 16 0.92 -5.06 16.34
C LYS A 16 0.18 -4.43 15.15
N ARG A 17 0.57 -3.22 14.73
CA ARG A 17 0.03 -2.63 13.51
C ARG A 17 0.25 -3.59 12.35
N LEU A 18 -0.78 -3.78 11.54
CA LEU A 18 -0.69 -4.59 10.32
C LEU A 18 0.08 -3.87 9.20
N ASP A 19 0.17 -2.53 9.26
CA ASP A 19 1.05 -1.76 8.38
C ASP A 19 2.51 -2.02 8.79
N GLU A 20 3.14 -2.93 8.10
CA GLU A 20 4.58 -3.13 8.20
C GLU A 20 5.27 -2.01 7.42
N GLU A 21 6.16 -1.27 8.10
CA GLU A 21 7.03 -0.33 7.39
C GLU A 21 7.84 -1.13 6.36
N PRO A 22 7.97 -0.62 5.11
CA PRO A 22 8.67 -1.32 4.04
C PRO A 22 10.19 -1.29 4.26
N THR A 23 10.65 -2.01 5.29
CA THR A 23 12.10 -2.22 5.51
C THR A 23 12.61 -3.30 4.56
N CYS A 24 13.92 -3.23 4.27
CA CYS A 24 14.58 -4.25 3.46
C CYS A 24 14.47 -5.65 4.05
N GLU A 25 14.53 -5.77 5.37
CA GLU A 25 14.43 -7.05 6.09
C GLU A 25 13.05 -7.68 5.93
N ILE A 26 11.98 -6.89 6.12
CA ILE A 26 10.60 -7.35 5.94
C ILE A 26 10.34 -7.73 4.48
N ALA A 27 10.86 -6.95 3.51
CA ALA A 27 10.76 -7.26 2.10
C ALA A 27 11.41 -8.60 1.75
N ARG A 28 12.57 -8.89 2.34
CA ARG A 28 13.30 -10.15 2.18
C ARG A 28 12.53 -11.33 2.74
N GLU A 29 12.05 -11.26 3.99
CA GLU A 29 11.26 -12.32 4.62
C GLU A 29 9.97 -12.61 3.84
N SER A 30 9.31 -11.57 3.35
CA SER A 30 8.11 -11.69 2.50
C SER A 30 8.38 -12.45 1.21
N LEU A 31 9.55 -12.29 0.58
CA LEU A 31 9.94 -13.03 -0.62
C LEU A 31 10.23 -14.49 -0.34
N LYS A 32 10.88 -14.83 0.78
CA LYS A 32 11.17 -16.23 1.14
C LYS A 32 9.91 -17.08 1.24
N HIS A 33 8.86 -16.53 1.81
CA HIS A 33 7.60 -17.23 2.05
C HIS A 33 6.54 -16.94 0.97
N ASP A 34 6.85 -16.09 0.00
CA ASP A 34 5.94 -15.55 -1.03
C ASP A 34 4.60 -15.05 -0.46
N GLN A 35 4.65 -14.44 0.71
CA GLN A 35 3.48 -14.04 1.49
C GLN A 35 2.50 -13.16 0.72
N LEU A 36 2.97 -12.46 -0.30
CA LEU A 36 2.17 -11.54 -1.11
C LEU A 36 1.90 -12.07 -2.52
N GLY A 37 2.34 -13.29 -2.85
CA GLY A 37 2.26 -13.83 -4.21
C GLY A 37 3.02 -12.99 -5.25
N ARG A 38 4.10 -12.29 -4.83
CA ARG A 38 4.84 -11.35 -5.70
C ARG A 38 6.17 -11.85 -6.21
N ARG A 39 6.59 -13.03 -5.81
CA ARG A 39 7.89 -13.57 -6.23
C ARG A 39 8.04 -13.63 -7.74
N GLU A 40 7.02 -14.11 -8.42
CA GLU A 40 7.02 -14.19 -9.88
C GLU A 40 7.06 -12.80 -10.54
N ILE A 41 6.30 -11.82 -9.99
CA ILE A 41 6.26 -10.45 -10.50
C ILE A 41 7.61 -9.76 -10.31
N VAL A 42 8.29 -9.99 -9.18
CA VAL A 42 9.66 -9.51 -8.92
C VAL A 42 10.63 -10.13 -9.93
N ALA A 43 10.54 -11.45 -10.18
CA ALA A 43 11.37 -12.12 -11.18
C ALA A 43 11.15 -11.54 -12.58
N GLN A 44 9.89 -11.32 -12.99
CA GLN A 44 9.55 -10.71 -14.29
C GLN A 44 10.14 -9.30 -14.40
N PHE A 45 10.08 -8.48 -13.35
CA PHE A 45 10.68 -7.15 -13.36
C PHE A 45 12.20 -7.20 -13.46
N ILE A 46 12.86 -8.14 -12.79
CA ILE A 46 14.31 -8.34 -12.91
C ILE A 46 14.67 -8.81 -14.32
N HIS A 47 13.90 -9.72 -14.91
CA HIS A 47 14.09 -10.09 -16.32
C HIS A 47 13.97 -8.87 -17.26
N LEU A 48 13.01 -7.98 -17.02
CA LEU A 48 12.87 -6.72 -17.74
C LEU A 48 14.17 -5.87 -17.62
N LEU A 49 14.70 -5.69 -16.41
CA LEU A 49 15.96 -4.96 -16.20
C LEU A 49 17.12 -5.57 -16.99
N TYR A 50 17.19 -6.90 -17.09
CA TYR A 50 18.23 -7.57 -17.87
C TYR A 50 17.97 -7.58 -19.39
N SER A 51 16.75 -7.27 -19.83
CA SER A 51 16.40 -7.18 -21.25
C SER A 51 16.69 -5.83 -21.87
N VAL A 52 16.86 -4.79 -21.04
CA VAL A 52 17.07 -3.41 -21.49
C VAL A 52 18.54 -2.99 -21.34
N LYS A 53 18.95 -2.07 -22.18
CA LYS A 53 20.25 -1.38 -22.11
C LYS A 53 19.97 0.11 -21.84
N GLY A 54 20.71 0.72 -20.93
CA GLY A 54 20.58 2.14 -20.66
C GLY A 54 21.07 3.02 -21.85
N PRO A 55 20.76 4.30 -21.82
CA PRO A 55 19.88 4.94 -20.83
C PRO A 55 18.42 4.51 -21.02
N TYR A 56 17.80 3.98 -19.99
CA TYR A 56 16.43 3.45 -20.05
C TYR A 56 15.65 3.85 -18.80
N SER A 57 14.40 4.23 -18.98
CA SER A 57 13.54 4.69 -17.89
C SER A 57 12.27 3.85 -17.79
N ILE A 58 11.93 3.39 -16.60
CA ILE A 58 10.76 2.56 -16.32
C ILE A 58 9.86 3.24 -15.29
N PHE A 59 8.55 3.31 -15.55
CA PHE A 59 7.57 3.66 -14.54
C PHE A 59 6.95 2.39 -13.96
N ILE A 60 7.06 2.20 -12.64
CA ILE A 60 6.22 1.27 -11.88
C ILE A 60 4.96 2.05 -11.51
N ASP A 61 3.86 1.76 -12.23
CA ASP A 61 2.58 2.47 -12.09
C ASP A 61 1.59 1.63 -11.29
N ALA A 62 1.06 2.20 -10.23
CA ALA A 62 -0.05 1.61 -9.49
C ALA A 62 -0.70 2.65 -8.56
N PRO A 63 -1.99 2.50 -8.20
CA PRO A 63 -2.66 3.36 -7.24
C PRO A 63 -1.99 3.38 -5.86
N TRP A 64 -2.31 4.38 -5.05
CA TRP A 64 -1.87 4.45 -3.67
C TRP A 64 -2.32 3.21 -2.87
N GLY A 65 -1.47 2.79 -1.93
CA GLY A 65 -1.78 1.66 -1.05
C GLY A 65 -1.65 0.27 -1.67
N THR A 66 -1.23 0.14 -2.94
CA THR A 66 -0.98 -1.16 -3.60
C THR A 66 0.33 -1.83 -3.21
N GLY A 67 1.18 -1.14 -2.43
CA GLY A 67 2.48 -1.66 -1.98
C GLY A 67 3.60 -1.45 -2.99
N LYS A 68 3.61 -0.33 -3.76
CA LYS A 68 4.71 0.05 -4.68
C LYS A 68 6.07 0.06 -3.98
N THR A 69 6.18 0.84 -2.91
CA THR A 69 7.43 0.95 -2.12
C THR A 69 7.90 -0.42 -1.61
N PHE A 70 6.97 -1.28 -1.19
CA PHE A 70 7.29 -2.63 -0.76
C PHE A 70 7.85 -3.46 -1.91
N PHE A 71 7.25 -3.39 -3.09
CA PHE A 71 7.71 -4.06 -4.30
C PHE A 71 9.11 -3.57 -4.73
N VAL A 72 9.34 -2.25 -4.70
CA VAL A 72 10.67 -1.67 -4.97
C VAL A 72 11.72 -2.22 -4.00
N LYS A 73 11.40 -2.28 -2.70
CA LYS A 73 12.31 -2.87 -1.70
C LYS A 73 12.57 -4.36 -1.94
N GLN A 74 11.56 -5.12 -2.38
CA GLN A 74 11.73 -6.53 -2.77
C GLN A 74 12.70 -6.68 -3.95
N ILE A 75 12.58 -5.85 -4.99
CA ILE A 75 13.50 -5.84 -6.12
C ILE A 75 14.92 -5.50 -5.66
N ILE A 76 15.09 -4.44 -4.86
CA ILE A 76 16.38 -4.00 -4.33
C ILE A 76 17.05 -5.13 -3.57
N GLU A 77 16.34 -5.80 -2.67
CA GLU A 77 16.87 -6.91 -1.91
C GLU A 77 17.25 -8.09 -2.80
N THR A 78 16.44 -8.40 -3.81
CA THR A 78 16.76 -9.45 -4.78
C THR A 78 18.04 -9.12 -5.55
N LEU A 79 18.19 -7.88 -6.04
CA LEU A 79 19.40 -7.44 -6.73
C LEU A 79 20.63 -7.45 -5.82
N ARG A 80 20.49 -7.14 -4.52
CA ARG A 80 21.57 -7.26 -3.55
C ARG A 80 21.98 -8.71 -3.34
N PHE A 81 21.05 -9.62 -3.22
CA PHE A 81 21.31 -11.05 -3.11
C PHE A 81 22.07 -11.62 -4.31
N GLY A 82 21.68 -11.19 -5.51
CA GLY A 82 22.33 -11.62 -6.73
C GLY A 82 23.71 -10.98 -6.95
N ASN A 83 24.12 -10.01 -6.11
CA ASN A 83 25.38 -9.29 -6.28
C ASN A 83 26.39 -9.69 -5.19
N PRO A 84 27.32 -10.59 -5.47
CA PRO A 84 28.31 -11.09 -4.49
C PRO A 84 29.27 -10.00 -4.00
N HIS A 85 29.30 -8.84 -4.65
CA HIS A 85 30.19 -7.71 -4.33
C HIS A 85 29.55 -6.69 -3.39
N ILE A 86 28.24 -6.73 -3.20
CA ILE A 86 27.51 -5.82 -2.30
C ILE A 86 27.40 -6.40 -0.89
N ASP A 87 27.08 -7.66 -0.77
CA ASP A 87 26.86 -8.32 0.51
C ASP A 87 27.49 -9.71 0.52
N ALA A 88 28.73 -9.79 0.99
CA ALA A 88 29.45 -11.06 1.10
C ALA A 88 28.81 -12.03 2.13
N ASN A 89 27.93 -11.53 3.00
CA ASN A 89 27.19 -12.29 4.00
C ASN A 89 25.72 -12.51 3.59
N ALA A 90 25.35 -12.18 2.36
CA ALA A 90 23.99 -12.48 1.88
C ALA A 90 23.71 -13.98 2.07
N PRO A 91 22.61 -14.36 2.72
CA PRO A 91 22.28 -15.77 2.90
C PRO A 91 22.24 -16.46 1.53
N SER A 92 22.93 -17.57 1.41
CA SER A 92 23.03 -18.36 0.18
C SER A 92 21.75 -19.11 -0.20
N ASP A 93 20.58 -18.64 0.25
CA ASP A 93 19.31 -19.26 -0.08
C ASP A 93 18.89 -18.87 -1.51
N THR A 94 19.56 -19.51 -2.47
CA THR A 94 19.32 -19.35 -3.92
C THR A 94 18.00 -20.00 -4.38
N SER A 95 17.26 -20.66 -3.47
CA SER A 95 16.03 -21.38 -3.81
C SER A 95 14.81 -20.47 -4.07
N ILE A 96 14.95 -19.17 -3.83
CA ILE A 96 13.84 -18.20 -3.97
C ILE A 96 13.49 -17.98 -5.45
N PHE A 97 14.48 -17.97 -6.32
CA PHE A 97 14.32 -17.69 -7.76
C PHE A 97 14.93 -18.81 -8.61
N ASP A 98 14.55 -18.84 -9.90
CA ASP A 98 15.13 -19.76 -10.88
C ASP A 98 16.67 -19.62 -10.94
N SER A 99 17.35 -20.77 -11.04
CA SER A 99 18.82 -20.85 -11.08
C SER A 99 19.44 -20.03 -12.23
N ASN A 100 18.75 -19.95 -13.39
CA ASN A 100 19.21 -19.17 -14.53
C ASN A 100 19.23 -17.67 -14.23
N LEU A 101 18.19 -17.16 -13.54
CA LEU A 101 18.11 -15.75 -13.13
C LEU A 101 19.20 -15.44 -12.10
N MET A 102 19.41 -16.33 -11.13
CA MET A 102 20.45 -16.17 -10.10
C MET A 102 21.85 -16.17 -10.71
N THR A 103 22.13 -17.05 -11.66
CA THR A 103 23.41 -17.08 -12.40
C THR A 103 23.63 -15.77 -13.14
N LYS A 104 22.63 -15.28 -13.87
CA LYS A 104 22.69 -14.04 -14.63
C LYS A 104 22.94 -12.83 -13.74
N MET A 105 22.27 -12.79 -12.55
CA MET A 105 22.48 -11.72 -11.57
C MET A 105 23.90 -11.72 -10.97
N SER A 106 24.50 -12.92 -10.82
CA SER A 106 25.87 -13.06 -10.32
C SER A 106 26.93 -12.69 -11.35
N GLU A 107 26.69 -13.01 -12.64
CA GLU A 107 27.63 -12.74 -13.74
C GLU A 107 27.62 -11.28 -14.19
N ASP A 108 26.45 -10.60 -14.19
CA ASP A 108 26.25 -9.20 -14.57
C ASP A 108 25.42 -8.48 -13.50
N PRO A 109 25.99 -8.26 -12.28
CA PRO A 109 25.23 -7.72 -11.17
C PRO A 109 24.89 -6.25 -11.34
N PHE A 110 23.69 -5.85 -10.87
CA PHE A 110 23.28 -4.46 -10.75
C PHE A 110 23.62 -3.87 -9.38
N LEU A 111 23.99 -2.59 -9.35
CA LEU A 111 24.01 -1.78 -8.14
C LEU A 111 22.66 -1.09 -7.96
N PRO A 112 21.80 -1.52 -6.99
CA PRO A 112 20.56 -0.85 -6.73
C PRO A 112 20.77 0.38 -5.83
N ILE A 113 20.27 1.53 -6.27
CA ILE A 113 20.30 2.81 -5.57
C ILE A 113 18.83 3.20 -5.28
N TYR A 114 18.53 3.56 -4.04
CA TYR A 114 17.16 3.96 -3.64
C TYR A 114 17.13 5.40 -3.17
N PHE A 115 16.23 6.18 -3.76
CA PHE A 115 15.97 7.57 -3.41
C PHE A 115 14.47 7.75 -3.13
N ASN A 116 14.13 8.16 -1.91
CA ASN A 116 12.77 8.56 -1.57
C ASN A 116 12.59 10.04 -1.89
N ALA A 117 11.83 10.35 -2.93
CA ALA A 117 11.63 11.71 -3.39
C ALA A 117 10.87 12.55 -2.36
N TRP A 118 9.87 11.99 -1.70
CA TRP A 118 9.04 12.69 -0.73
C TRP A 118 9.79 13.08 0.54
N GLU A 119 10.70 12.24 1.05
CA GLU A 119 11.54 12.58 2.19
C GLU A 119 12.46 13.78 1.89
N ASN A 120 12.79 13.99 0.61
CA ASN A 120 13.68 15.04 0.15
C ASN A 120 12.96 16.24 -0.48
N ASP A 121 11.63 16.25 -0.48
CA ASP A 121 10.83 17.31 -1.13
C ASP A 121 10.97 18.69 -0.47
N HIS A 122 11.50 18.77 0.74
CA HIS A 122 11.77 20.05 1.42
C HIS A 122 12.96 20.82 0.83
N PHE A 123 13.81 20.21 0.00
CA PHE A 123 14.86 20.89 -0.73
C PHE A 123 14.29 21.65 -1.93
N ASN A 124 14.94 22.77 -2.28
CA ASN A 124 14.54 23.56 -3.46
C ASN A 124 15.06 22.93 -4.78
N ASP A 125 16.16 22.20 -4.71
CA ASP A 125 16.73 21.46 -5.83
C ASP A 125 16.71 19.97 -5.54
N PRO A 126 16.14 19.13 -6.44
CA PRO A 126 16.05 17.70 -6.20
C PRO A 126 17.35 16.92 -6.48
N ILE A 127 18.29 17.51 -7.20
CA ILE A 127 19.50 16.82 -7.64
C ILE A 127 20.54 16.76 -6.54
N ALA A 128 20.72 17.84 -5.77
CA ALA A 128 21.69 17.84 -4.69
C ALA A 128 21.44 16.69 -3.67
N PRO A 129 20.20 16.48 -3.12
CA PRO A 129 19.94 15.35 -2.24
C PRO A 129 20.02 13.99 -2.95
N LEU A 130 19.69 13.91 -4.25
CA LEU A 130 19.86 12.70 -5.04
C LEU A 130 21.35 12.32 -5.16
N LEU A 131 22.22 13.27 -5.52
CA LEU A 131 23.67 13.05 -5.61
C LEU A 131 24.27 12.71 -4.24
N ALA A 132 23.79 13.35 -3.16
CA ALA A 132 24.19 13.00 -1.80
C ALA A 132 23.80 11.54 -1.44
N THR A 133 22.61 11.11 -1.83
CA THR A 133 22.15 9.72 -1.64
C THR A 133 23.04 8.73 -2.41
N ILE A 134 23.38 9.06 -3.65
CA ILE A 134 24.30 8.27 -4.47
C ILE A 134 25.68 8.19 -3.79
N ALA A 135 26.18 9.30 -3.28
CA ALA A 135 27.47 9.36 -2.59
C ALA A 135 27.53 8.51 -1.32
N THR A 136 26.46 8.48 -0.51
CA THR A 136 26.42 7.67 0.71
C THR A 136 26.52 6.17 0.47
N MET A 137 26.19 5.72 -0.73
CA MET A 137 26.40 4.32 -1.14
C MET A 137 27.87 3.98 -1.36
N ALA A 138 28.68 4.99 -1.69
CA ALA A 138 30.12 4.86 -1.92
C ALA A 138 30.94 4.75 -0.61
N ASP A 139 30.59 5.54 0.39
CA ASP A 139 31.31 5.57 1.68
C ASP A 139 31.22 4.23 2.43
N LYS A 140 30.23 3.41 2.15
CA LYS A 140 30.10 2.06 2.71
C LYS A 140 31.07 1.05 2.11
N LYS A 141 31.75 1.40 1.01
CA LYS A 141 32.78 0.57 0.37
C LYS A 141 34.13 1.31 0.43
N LYS A 142 35.12 0.70 1.04
CA LYS A 142 36.52 1.17 0.98
C LYS A 142 36.99 1.04 -0.47
N VAL A 143 36.88 2.13 -1.24
CA VAL A 143 37.40 2.18 -2.60
C VAL A 143 38.82 2.77 -2.54
N ASN A 144 39.83 1.96 -2.92
CA ASN A 144 41.21 2.41 -3.13
C ASN A 144 41.29 3.22 -4.44
N GLN A 145 40.82 4.49 -4.44
CA GLN A 145 41.02 5.40 -5.58
C GLN A 145 41.78 6.65 -5.13
N GLU A 146 42.56 7.21 -6.02
CA GLU A 146 43.39 8.41 -5.81
C GLU A 146 42.58 9.69 -5.47
N ARG A 147 41.25 9.70 -5.80
CA ARG A 147 40.28 10.67 -5.31
C ARG A 147 39.18 9.94 -4.56
N SER A 148 38.88 10.42 -3.37
CA SER A 148 37.73 9.92 -2.60
C SER A 148 36.43 10.14 -3.38
N VAL A 149 35.54 9.13 -3.43
CA VAL A 149 34.21 9.28 -4.04
C VAL A 149 33.44 10.42 -3.37
N SER A 150 33.71 10.69 -2.08
CA SER A 150 33.19 11.85 -1.36
C SER A 150 33.62 13.19 -1.96
N ASP A 151 34.84 13.32 -2.47
CA ASP A 151 35.31 14.56 -3.10
C ASP A 151 34.65 14.80 -4.47
N ILE A 152 34.47 13.72 -5.26
CA ILE A 152 33.74 13.77 -6.53
C ILE A 152 32.26 14.14 -6.27
N ALA A 153 31.65 13.54 -5.28
CA ALA A 153 30.29 13.83 -4.88
C ALA A 153 30.10 15.26 -4.38
N ALA A 154 31.01 15.74 -3.51
CA ALA A 154 30.99 17.12 -3.03
C ALA A 154 31.06 18.11 -4.22
N GLY A 155 31.96 17.87 -5.18
CA GLY A 155 32.05 18.71 -6.38
C GLY A 155 30.80 18.68 -7.25
N ALA A 156 30.09 17.53 -7.35
CA ALA A 156 28.84 17.42 -8.09
C ALA A 156 27.70 18.13 -7.36
N ILE A 157 27.60 17.97 -6.02
CA ILE A 157 26.63 18.64 -5.17
C ILE A 157 26.83 20.16 -5.20
N ASP A 158 28.06 20.68 -5.07
CA ASP A 158 28.34 22.10 -5.13
C ASP A 158 27.93 22.68 -6.49
N CYS A 159 28.17 21.93 -7.57
CA CYS A 159 27.74 22.32 -8.91
C CYS A 159 26.22 22.38 -9.02
N ALA A 160 25.48 21.39 -8.49
CA ALA A 160 24.03 21.37 -8.45
C ALA A 160 23.47 22.56 -7.63
N LEU A 161 24.00 22.79 -6.43
CA LEU A 161 23.61 23.91 -5.58
C LEU A 161 23.88 25.28 -6.22
N SER A 162 24.94 25.40 -7.02
CA SER A 162 25.26 26.65 -7.73
C SER A 162 24.27 26.98 -8.86
N LEU A 163 23.47 26.00 -9.28
CA LEU A 163 22.40 26.16 -10.28
C LEU A 163 21.05 26.47 -9.60
N THR A 164 20.93 26.26 -8.27
CA THR A 164 19.73 26.61 -7.52
C THR A 164 19.57 28.13 -7.48
N GLY A 165 18.43 28.62 -7.97
CA GLY A 165 18.13 30.05 -8.05
C GLY A 165 18.20 30.63 -9.46
N LEU A 166 18.66 29.88 -10.44
CA LEU A 166 18.55 30.21 -11.86
C LEU A 166 17.18 29.79 -12.41
N ASN A 167 16.11 30.43 -11.90
CA ASN A 167 14.76 30.24 -12.45
C ASN A 167 14.71 30.71 -13.90
N ALA A 168 13.89 30.06 -14.74
CA ALA A 168 13.72 30.40 -16.15
C ALA A 168 13.41 31.90 -16.39
N GLY A 169 12.73 32.57 -15.45
CA GLY A 169 12.47 34.02 -15.50
C GLY A 169 13.73 34.84 -15.29
N LYS A 170 14.60 34.48 -14.35
CA LYS A 170 15.91 35.17 -14.16
C LYS A 170 16.88 34.85 -15.29
N LEU A 171 16.78 33.69 -15.93
CA LEU A 171 17.53 33.34 -17.12
C LEU A 171 17.17 34.23 -18.31
N LEU A 172 15.91 34.64 -18.43
CA LEU A 172 15.41 35.56 -19.44
C LEU A 172 15.85 37.02 -19.18
N GLU A 173 15.97 37.43 -17.92
CA GLU A 173 16.54 38.74 -17.56
C GLU A 173 18.07 38.78 -17.70
N ALA A 174 18.74 37.64 -17.51
CA ALA A 174 20.20 37.46 -17.67
C ALA A 174 20.67 37.28 -19.13
N ILE A 175 19.80 37.53 -20.12
CA ILE A 175 20.12 37.44 -21.58
C ILE A 175 21.21 38.42 -22.06
N SER A 176 21.81 39.21 -21.16
CA SER A 176 23.04 39.94 -21.50
C SER A 176 24.29 39.03 -21.48
N GLY A 177 24.38 38.13 -22.41
CA GLY A 177 25.61 37.50 -22.95
C GLY A 177 26.37 36.53 -22.06
N ASN A 178 26.84 36.91 -20.89
CA ASN A 178 27.76 36.09 -20.07
C ASN A 178 27.09 35.12 -19.10
N ASP A 179 25.95 35.48 -18.55
CA ASP A 179 25.29 34.66 -17.51
C ASP A 179 24.61 33.41 -18.09
N PHE A 180 24.10 33.50 -19.31
CA PHE A 180 23.54 32.33 -20.02
C PHE A 180 24.64 31.30 -20.36
N LEU A 181 25.79 31.77 -20.88
CA LEU A 181 26.89 30.88 -21.16
C LEU A 181 27.47 30.23 -19.91
N ASN A 182 27.49 30.94 -18.79
CA ASN A 182 27.88 30.41 -17.49
C ASN A 182 26.90 29.36 -16.97
N ALA A 183 25.61 29.59 -17.07
CA ALA A 183 24.59 28.61 -16.68
C ALA A 183 24.63 27.34 -17.56
N PHE A 184 24.86 27.52 -18.87
CA PHE A 184 25.03 26.40 -19.79
C PHE A 184 26.29 25.58 -19.46
N ARG A 185 27.44 26.24 -19.23
CA ARG A 185 28.70 25.57 -18.83
C ARG A 185 28.54 24.81 -17.51
N LYS A 186 27.86 25.39 -16.50
CA LYS A 186 27.59 24.73 -15.22
C LYS A 186 26.71 23.48 -15.37
N ARG A 187 25.73 23.50 -16.27
CA ARG A 187 24.93 22.29 -16.57
C ARG A 187 25.78 21.19 -17.22
N GLN A 188 26.65 21.54 -18.11
CA GLN A 188 27.60 20.60 -18.74
C GLN A 188 28.56 20.02 -17.68
N GLU A 189 29.05 20.87 -16.79
CA GLU A 189 29.93 20.47 -15.69
C GLU A 189 29.17 19.54 -14.70
N LEU A 190 27.94 19.86 -14.33
CA LEU A 190 27.12 19.01 -13.47
C LEU A 190 26.93 17.62 -14.10
N ARG A 191 26.64 17.57 -15.38
CA ARG A 191 26.50 16.31 -16.10
C ARG A 191 27.81 15.49 -16.06
N ALA A 192 28.94 16.11 -16.39
CA ALA A 192 30.25 15.44 -16.38
C ALA A 192 30.59 14.90 -14.97
N LYS A 193 30.34 15.70 -13.92
CA LYS A 193 30.59 15.28 -12.53
C LYS A 193 29.62 14.18 -12.07
N THR A 194 28.38 14.19 -12.57
CA THR A 194 27.42 13.09 -12.29
C THR A 194 27.87 11.79 -12.96
N GLU A 195 28.36 11.88 -14.21
CA GLU A 195 28.95 10.74 -14.94
C GLU A 195 30.20 10.19 -14.23
N GLU A 196 31.08 11.08 -13.77
CA GLU A 196 32.26 10.71 -12.98
C GLU A 196 31.87 10.03 -11.66
N LEU A 197 30.87 10.58 -10.92
CA LEU A 197 30.40 10.02 -9.68
C LEU A 197 29.81 8.62 -9.88
N VAL A 198 28.95 8.43 -10.86
CA VAL A 198 28.35 7.12 -11.16
C VAL A 198 29.43 6.12 -11.55
N SER A 199 30.38 6.53 -12.39
CA SER A 199 31.50 5.67 -12.81
C SER A 199 32.39 5.26 -11.63
N ALA A 200 32.65 6.18 -10.71
CA ALA A 200 33.41 5.92 -9.49
C ALA A 200 32.70 4.98 -8.50
N LEU A 201 31.37 4.94 -8.55
CA LEU A 201 30.55 4.05 -7.70
C LEU A 201 30.50 2.62 -8.20
N LEU A 202 30.61 2.42 -9.52
CA LEU A 202 30.54 1.10 -10.12
C LEU A 202 31.92 0.43 -9.96
N PRO A 203 32.06 -0.58 -9.08
CA PRO A 203 33.29 -1.35 -9.00
C PRO A 203 33.52 -2.07 -10.34
N GLU A 204 34.77 -2.46 -10.60
CA GLU A 204 35.15 -3.13 -11.86
C GLU A 204 34.24 -4.31 -12.25
N VAL A 205 33.61 -4.92 -11.29
CA VAL A 205 32.77 -6.11 -11.46
C VAL A 205 31.28 -5.78 -11.60
N THR A 206 30.80 -4.69 -10.98
CA THR A 206 29.40 -4.23 -11.09
C THR A 206 29.32 -3.11 -12.11
N LYS A 207 29.02 -3.44 -13.36
CA LYS A 207 29.07 -2.49 -14.47
C LYS A 207 27.78 -1.69 -14.68
N ARG A 208 26.71 -2.04 -13.98
CA ARG A 208 25.36 -1.49 -14.20
C ARG A 208 24.73 -1.00 -12.89
N ALA A 209 23.98 0.10 -12.97
CA ALA A 209 23.22 0.64 -11.85
C ALA A 209 21.71 0.73 -12.16
N VAL A 210 20.90 0.54 -11.14
CA VAL A 210 19.45 0.85 -11.19
C VAL A 210 19.16 1.89 -10.12
N LEU A 211 18.69 3.06 -10.55
CA LEU A 211 18.27 4.15 -9.69
C LEU A 211 16.76 4.09 -9.50
N PHE A 212 16.29 3.73 -8.30
CA PHE A 212 14.89 3.76 -7.91
C PHE A 212 14.55 5.09 -7.28
N ILE A 213 13.61 5.82 -7.89
CA ILE A 213 13.04 7.07 -7.39
C ILE A 213 11.60 6.78 -6.99
N ASP A 214 11.34 6.76 -5.68
CA ASP A 214 10.04 6.35 -5.13
C ASP A 214 9.26 7.54 -4.55
N GLU A 215 7.94 7.39 -4.45
CA GLU A 215 7.01 8.35 -3.86
C GLU A 215 6.97 9.73 -4.56
N LEU A 216 7.22 9.75 -5.86
CA LEU A 216 7.23 10.98 -6.66
C LEU A 216 5.86 11.68 -6.72
N ASP A 217 4.78 10.92 -6.67
CA ASP A 217 3.40 11.37 -6.67
C ASP A 217 2.95 12.07 -5.37
N ARG A 218 3.79 12.03 -4.33
CA ARG A 218 3.55 12.73 -3.06
C ARG A 218 4.28 14.06 -2.93
N CYS A 219 5.21 14.32 -3.85
CA CYS A 219 6.02 15.52 -3.83
C CYS A 219 5.22 16.75 -4.27
N ARG A 220 5.74 17.93 -3.91
CA ARG A 220 5.32 19.18 -4.51
C ARG A 220 5.48 19.09 -6.03
N PRO A 221 4.48 19.58 -6.82
CA PRO A 221 4.49 19.41 -8.27
C PRO A 221 5.77 19.94 -8.93
N GLU A 222 6.27 21.07 -8.47
CA GLU A 222 7.48 21.70 -9.00
C GLU A 222 8.72 20.83 -8.76
N PHE A 223 8.83 20.26 -7.55
CA PHE A 223 9.93 19.36 -7.20
C PHE A 223 9.88 18.07 -8.04
N ALA A 224 8.71 17.45 -8.13
CA ALA A 224 8.52 16.23 -8.92
C ALA A 224 8.89 16.45 -10.39
N MET A 225 8.49 17.60 -10.93
CA MET A 225 8.75 17.97 -12.31
C MET A 225 10.25 18.19 -12.57
N GLN A 226 10.90 18.97 -11.70
CA GLN A 226 12.33 19.22 -11.79
C GLN A 226 13.13 17.92 -11.67
N LEU A 227 12.74 17.02 -10.77
CA LEU A 227 13.39 15.72 -10.60
C LEU A 227 13.31 14.88 -11.88
N LEU A 228 12.12 14.79 -12.50
CA LEU A 228 11.93 14.08 -13.77
C LEU A 228 12.79 14.65 -14.90
N GLU A 229 12.76 16.00 -15.09
CA GLU A 229 13.50 16.66 -16.16
C GLU A 229 15.01 16.54 -15.97
N GLN A 230 15.49 16.73 -14.76
CA GLN A 230 16.91 16.71 -14.46
C GLN A 230 17.45 15.28 -14.49
N THR A 231 16.77 14.30 -13.93
CA THR A 231 17.22 12.90 -13.99
C THR A 231 17.30 12.39 -15.42
N LYS A 232 16.31 12.73 -16.26
CA LYS A 232 16.36 12.39 -17.68
C LYS A 232 17.55 13.00 -18.42
N SER A 233 18.01 14.18 -18.00
CA SER A 233 19.13 14.88 -18.65
C SER A 233 20.50 14.48 -18.10
N LEU A 234 20.56 14.01 -16.84
CA LEU A 234 21.83 13.71 -16.16
C LEU A 234 22.23 12.24 -16.28
N PHE A 235 21.28 11.31 -16.25
CA PHE A 235 21.54 9.87 -16.28
C PHE A 235 21.34 9.30 -17.69
N LEU A 236 22.23 9.69 -18.60
CA LEU A 236 22.21 9.27 -20.01
C LEU A 236 23.22 8.17 -20.35
N GLN A 237 23.83 7.54 -19.34
CA GLN A 237 24.82 6.49 -19.52
C GLN A 237 24.18 5.17 -19.90
N ASP A 238 24.83 4.41 -20.77
CA ASP A 238 24.37 3.07 -21.23
C ASP A 238 24.25 2.03 -20.11
N ASN A 239 24.84 2.28 -18.97
CA ASN A 239 24.90 1.38 -17.83
C ASN A 239 23.95 1.75 -16.68
N ILE A 240 23.05 2.73 -16.90
CA ILE A 240 22.06 3.17 -15.91
C ILE A 240 20.66 2.91 -16.40
N VAL A 241 19.83 2.34 -15.50
CA VAL A 241 18.36 2.27 -15.64
C VAL A 241 17.74 3.09 -14.53
N VAL A 242 16.84 4.02 -14.88
CA VAL A 242 16.10 4.82 -13.91
C VAL A 242 14.69 4.24 -13.76
N VAL A 243 14.29 3.96 -12.53
CA VAL A 243 12.97 3.40 -12.22
C VAL A 243 12.22 4.38 -11.33
N TYR A 244 11.10 4.89 -11.82
CA TYR A 244 10.20 5.76 -11.07
C TYR A 244 9.04 4.92 -10.54
N SER A 245 8.83 4.91 -9.22
CA SER A 245 7.71 4.26 -8.57
C SER A 245 6.69 5.33 -8.18
N THR A 246 5.53 5.36 -8.87
CA THR A 246 4.58 6.46 -8.77
C THR A 246 3.15 6.01 -9.11
N ASP A 247 2.15 6.75 -8.63
CA ASP A 247 0.81 6.76 -9.19
C ASP A 247 0.76 7.82 -10.30
N ARG A 248 0.87 7.37 -11.53
CA ARG A 248 0.92 8.26 -12.70
C ARG A 248 -0.33 9.13 -12.83
N THR A 249 -1.48 8.63 -12.39
CA THR A 249 -2.73 9.39 -12.46
C THR A 249 -2.72 10.53 -11.45
N GLN A 250 -2.29 10.26 -10.22
CA GLN A 250 -2.19 11.29 -9.19
C GLN A 250 -1.09 12.30 -9.52
N LEU A 251 0.06 11.83 -10.00
CA LEU A 251 1.13 12.71 -10.46
C LEU A 251 0.65 13.63 -11.60
N ALA A 252 -0.11 13.12 -12.57
CA ALA A 252 -0.67 13.94 -13.63
C ALA A 252 -1.63 15.00 -13.10
N TYR A 253 -2.51 14.67 -12.14
CA TYR A 253 -3.39 15.64 -11.50
C TYR A 253 -2.62 16.69 -10.71
N SER A 254 -1.57 16.30 -9.98
CA SER A 254 -0.71 17.22 -9.26
C SER A 254 -0.06 18.24 -10.20
N LEU A 255 0.45 17.78 -11.35
CA LEU A 255 1.06 18.64 -12.37
C LEU A 255 0.05 19.58 -13.06
N GLN A 256 -1.22 19.20 -13.19
CA GLN A 256 -2.25 20.08 -13.70
C GLN A 256 -2.46 21.34 -12.83
N GLY A 257 -2.16 21.24 -11.53
CA GLY A 257 -2.15 22.39 -10.63
C GLY A 257 -1.13 23.46 -11.01
N VAL A 258 -0.03 23.09 -11.65
CA VAL A 258 1.05 24.01 -12.10
C VAL A 258 0.83 24.48 -13.55
N TYR A 259 0.52 23.55 -14.44
CA TYR A 259 0.42 23.83 -15.89
C TYR A 259 -0.98 24.26 -16.35
N GLY A 260 -1.97 24.17 -15.46
CA GLY A 260 -3.38 24.46 -15.77
C GLY A 260 -4.17 23.25 -16.24
N GLN A 261 -5.50 23.30 -16.04
CA GLN A 261 -6.40 22.16 -16.27
C GLN A 261 -6.46 21.68 -17.74
N ASN A 262 -6.15 22.56 -18.69
CA ASN A 262 -6.17 22.23 -20.11
C ASN A 262 -4.87 21.59 -20.61
N TYR A 263 -3.85 21.45 -19.77
CA TYR A 263 -2.58 20.84 -20.16
C TYR A 263 -2.66 19.33 -20.03
N ASP A 264 -2.32 18.60 -21.09
CA ASP A 264 -2.29 17.14 -21.08
C ASP A 264 -1.05 16.60 -20.35
N CYS A 265 -1.11 16.65 -19.01
CA CYS A 265 -0.05 16.16 -18.14
C CYS A 265 0.20 14.65 -18.31
N ARG A 266 -0.83 13.84 -18.66
CA ARG A 266 -0.66 12.40 -18.89
C ARG A 266 0.24 12.13 -20.10
N ARG A 267 0.04 12.86 -21.20
CA ARG A 267 0.87 12.78 -22.39
C ARG A 267 2.25 13.35 -22.13
N TYR A 268 2.34 14.41 -21.33
CA TYR A 268 3.61 14.99 -20.95
C TYR A 268 4.49 14.02 -20.17
N LEU A 269 3.95 13.30 -19.23
CA LEU A 269 4.64 12.29 -18.43
C LEU A 269 5.22 11.16 -19.29
N GLN A 270 4.63 10.84 -20.46
CA GLN A 270 5.15 9.81 -21.37
C GLN A 270 6.55 10.13 -21.90
N ARG A 271 6.99 11.37 -21.79
CA ARG A 271 8.36 11.76 -22.20
C ARG A 271 9.44 11.27 -21.25
N PHE A 272 9.08 10.86 -20.02
CA PHE A 272 10.05 10.56 -18.97
C PHE A 272 10.28 9.07 -18.77
N TYR A 273 9.54 8.20 -19.47
CA TYR A 273 9.75 6.76 -19.39
C TYR A 273 9.68 6.12 -20.79
N ASP A 274 10.45 5.05 -20.95
CA ASP A 274 10.46 4.22 -22.15
C ASP A 274 9.51 3.03 -21.99
N TYR A 275 9.30 2.57 -20.76
CA TYR A 275 8.42 1.45 -20.45
C TYR A 275 7.57 1.73 -19.20
N ARG A 276 6.30 1.28 -19.21
CA ARG A 276 5.41 1.30 -18.07
C ARG A 276 5.16 -0.13 -17.61
N PHE A 277 5.51 -0.37 -16.36
CA PHE A 277 5.23 -1.60 -15.66
C PHE A 277 4.03 -1.39 -14.74
N ASP A 278 2.88 -1.91 -15.12
CA ASP A 278 1.67 -1.85 -14.30
C ASP A 278 1.78 -2.91 -13.19
N LEU A 279 1.91 -2.46 -11.95
CA LEU A 279 2.05 -3.37 -10.82
C LEU A 279 0.71 -4.03 -10.50
N PRO A 280 0.57 -5.36 -10.61
CA PRO A 280 -0.66 -6.05 -10.29
C PRO A 280 -1.09 -5.84 -8.84
N ARG A 281 -2.39 -5.77 -8.60
CA ARG A 281 -2.94 -5.75 -7.25
C ARG A 281 -2.63 -7.08 -6.55
N ILE A 282 -2.34 -7.02 -5.26
CA ILE A 282 -2.20 -8.22 -4.44
C ILE A 282 -3.59 -8.84 -4.29
N ASN A 283 -3.66 -10.17 -4.44
CA ASN A 283 -4.87 -10.90 -4.12
C ASN A 283 -5.15 -10.78 -2.62
N PRO A 284 -6.31 -10.23 -2.20
CA PRO A 284 -6.65 -10.09 -0.80
C PRO A 284 -6.62 -11.40 -0.02
N ASN A 285 -6.98 -12.53 -0.64
CA ASN A 285 -6.94 -13.85 0.00
C ASN A 285 -5.51 -14.25 0.36
N THR A 286 -4.59 -14.16 -0.60
CA THR A 286 -3.17 -14.46 -0.36
C THR A 286 -2.60 -13.59 0.77
N TYR A 287 -3.00 -12.31 0.80
CA TYR A 287 -2.59 -11.39 1.85
C TYR A 287 -3.17 -11.77 3.22
N LEU A 288 -4.46 -12.14 3.28
CA LEU A 288 -5.11 -12.60 4.50
C LEU A 288 -4.52 -13.89 5.00
N GLU A 289 -4.30 -14.86 4.12
CA GLU A 289 -3.66 -16.13 4.47
C GLU A 289 -2.28 -15.89 5.08
N ALA A 290 -1.50 -14.98 4.52
CA ALA A 290 -0.21 -14.60 5.09
C ALA A 290 -0.32 -13.95 6.49
N LYS A 291 -1.44 -13.30 6.79
CA LYS A 291 -1.71 -12.61 8.06
C LYS A 291 -2.60 -13.39 9.02
N GLN A 292 -3.06 -14.57 8.66
CA GLN A 292 -4.03 -15.40 9.45
C GLN A 292 -3.64 -15.67 10.90
N ALA A 293 -2.39 -15.59 11.25
CA ALA A 293 -1.94 -15.71 12.64
C ALA A 293 -2.58 -14.68 13.61
N ASN A 294 -3.27 -13.65 13.07
CA ASN A 294 -3.82 -12.54 13.85
C ASN A 294 -5.34 -12.31 13.64
N ILE A 295 -6.01 -13.09 12.76
CA ILE A 295 -7.45 -12.90 12.50
C ILE A 295 -8.22 -14.08 13.07
N HIS A 296 -8.72 -13.93 14.30
CA HIS A 296 -9.66 -14.88 14.92
C HIS A 296 -11.07 -14.69 14.35
N SER A 297 -11.28 -14.91 13.05
CA SER A 297 -12.56 -14.72 12.39
C SER A 297 -13.01 -15.99 11.67
N GLY A 298 -14.33 -16.21 11.62
CA GLY A 298 -14.91 -17.32 10.85
C GLY A 298 -14.74 -17.09 9.34
N TYR A 299 -14.87 -18.19 8.59
CA TYR A 299 -14.74 -18.22 7.13
C TYR A 299 -15.57 -17.13 6.41
N PHE A 300 -16.86 -16.98 6.73
CA PHE A 300 -17.73 -15.99 6.10
C PHE A 300 -17.31 -14.55 6.33
N PHE A 301 -16.80 -14.23 7.51
CA PHE A 301 -16.33 -12.90 7.85
C PHE A 301 -15.23 -12.42 6.90
N THR A 302 -14.24 -13.26 6.66
CA THR A 302 -13.10 -12.95 5.80
C THR A 302 -13.54 -12.73 4.34
N GLU A 303 -14.41 -13.62 3.84
CA GLU A 303 -14.91 -13.54 2.47
C GLU A 303 -15.81 -12.32 2.23
N ILE A 304 -16.67 -11.99 3.18
CA ILE A 304 -17.53 -10.80 3.12
C ILE A 304 -16.67 -9.53 3.09
N CYS A 305 -15.66 -9.43 3.95
CA CYS A 305 -14.74 -8.30 3.98
C CYS A 305 -14.00 -8.15 2.65
N GLN A 306 -13.49 -9.25 2.12
CA GLN A 306 -12.79 -9.25 0.84
C GLN A 306 -13.67 -8.73 -0.29
N ARG A 307 -14.89 -9.23 -0.40
CA ARG A 307 -15.83 -8.81 -1.45
C ARG A 307 -16.12 -7.31 -1.39
N PHE A 308 -16.36 -6.78 -0.19
CA PHE A 308 -16.57 -5.34 -0.03
C PHE A 308 -15.36 -4.51 -0.46
N ILE A 309 -14.15 -4.96 -0.17
CA ILE A 309 -12.93 -4.25 -0.58
C ILE A 309 -12.76 -4.29 -2.09
N GLU A 310 -13.01 -5.45 -2.72
CA GLU A 310 -12.96 -5.61 -4.17
C GLU A 310 -13.98 -4.71 -4.87
N GLN A 311 -15.23 -4.70 -4.41
CA GLN A 311 -16.32 -3.88 -4.95
C GLN A 311 -16.03 -2.38 -4.88
N ASN A 312 -15.40 -1.94 -3.79
CA ASN A 312 -15.07 -0.54 -3.58
C ASN A 312 -13.66 -0.16 -4.08
N ASN A 313 -12.99 -1.02 -4.83
CA ASN A 313 -11.63 -0.78 -5.33
C ASN A 313 -10.61 -0.42 -4.22
N GLY A 314 -10.83 -0.90 -3.01
CA GLY A 314 -10.01 -0.63 -1.84
C GLY A 314 -8.55 -1.06 -2.02
N SER A 315 -7.65 -0.31 -1.40
CA SER A 315 -6.22 -0.61 -1.35
C SER A 315 -5.89 -1.58 -0.20
N LEU A 316 -4.68 -2.18 -0.21
CA LEU A 316 -4.19 -2.96 0.94
C LEU A 316 -4.14 -2.15 2.24
N ARG A 317 -3.90 -0.83 2.14
CA ARG A 317 -3.93 0.06 3.30
C ARG A 317 -5.33 0.19 3.87
N ASP A 318 -6.34 0.32 3.02
CA ASP A 318 -7.73 0.36 3.43
C ASP A 318 -8.13 -0.97 4.07
N PHE A 319 -7.66 -2.06 3.49
CA PHE A 319 -7.85 -3.40 4.02
C PHE A 319 -7.21 -3.57 5.41
N ASN A 320 -5.95 -3.15 5.60
CA ASN A 320 -5.29 -3.19 6.90
C ASN A 320 -6.03 -2.35 7.94
N ARG A 321 -6.44 -1.14 7.61
CA ARG A 321 -7.25 -0.28 8.50
C ARG A 321 -8.56 -0.94 8.89
N PHE A 322 -9.20 -1.58 7.92
CA PHE A 322 -10.44 -2.29 8.13
C PHE A 322 -10.23 -3.47 9.08
N ILE A 323 -9.22 -4.31 8.86
CA ILE A 323 -8.87 -5.43 9.73
C ILE A 323 -8.47 -4.95 11.13
N ASP A 324 -7.73 -3.85 11.25
CA ASP A 324 -7.39 -3.28 12.56
C ASP A 324 -8.64 -2.83 13.34
N LYS A 325 -9.59 -2.17 12.67
CA LYS A 325 -10.89 -1.81 13.26
C LYS A 325 -11.67 -3.06 13.69
N LEU A 326 -11.66 -4.10 12.84
CA LEU A 326 -12.31 -5.36 13.14
C LEU A 326 -11.68 -6.09 14.33
N ASN A 327 -10.35 -6.19 14.36
CA ASN A 327 -9.65 -6.82 15.47
C ASN A 327 -9.90 -6.11 16.80
N GLN A 328 -9.98 -4.77 16.79
CA GLN A 328 -10.35 -3.98 17.95
C GLN A 328 -11.78 -4.31 18.43
N GLY A 329 -12.73 -4.45 17.50
CA GLY A 329 -14.09 -4.86 17.78
C GLY A 329 -14.21 -6.33 18.20
N VAL A 330 -13.58 -7.23 17.42
CA VAL A 330 -13.66 -8.69 17.62
C VAL A 330 -13.00 -9.14 18.92
N ILE A 331 -11.88 -8.54 19.35
CA ILE A 331 -11.26 -8.88 20.65
C ILE A 331 -12.23 -8.61 21.79
N TYR A 332 -12.97 -7.49 21.74
CA TYR A 332 -13.98 -7.19 22.75
C TYR A 332 -15.15 -8.19 22.68
N ILE A 333 -15.54 -8.59 21.49
CA ILE A 333 -16.64 -9.53 21.22
C ILE A 333 -16.30 -10.95 21.66
N LEU A 334 -15.11 -11.45 21.29
CA LEU A 334 -14.68 -12.80 21.65
C LEU A 334 -14.52 -12.98 23.17
N THR A 335 -14.10 -11.91 23.86
CA THR A 335 -13.98 -11.94 25.32
C THR A 335 -15.31 -11.82 26.06
N ALA A 336 -16.34 -11.29 25.40
CA ALA A 336 -17.66 -11.07 26.01
C ALA A 336 -18.66 -12.21 25.78
N PHE A 337 -18.47 -13.06 24.75
CA PHE A 337 -19.50 -14.03 24.32
C PHE A 337 -18.93 -15.39 23.92
N ASP A 338 -18.84 -16.28 24.89
CA ASP A 338 -18.42 -17.68 24.74
C ASP A 338 -19.65 -18.62 24.62
N ARG A 339 -20.78 -18.15 24.06
CA ARG A 339 -21.97 -18.99 23.84
C ARG A 339 -22.00 -19.45 22.38
N GLU A 340 -21.52 -20.64 22.14
CA GLU A 340 -21.73 -21.37 20.88
C GLU A 340 -23.23 -21.65 20.71
N GLY A 341 -23.82 -21.30 19.55
CA GLY A 341 -25.13 -21.77 19.11
C GLY A 341 -26.16 -20.73 18.73
N ASP A 342 -25.92 -19.42 18.87
CA ASP A 342 -26.86 -18.39 18.44
C ASP A 342 -26.54 -17.86 17.04
N TRP A 343 -27.37 -18.23 16.05
CA TRP A 343 -27.21 -17.87 14.64
C TRP A 343 -27.26 -16.36 14.39
N SER A 344 -28.13 -15.64 15.14
CA SER A 344 -28.25 -14.19 14.98
C SER A 344 -27.02 -13.43 15.49
N ILE A 345 -26.42 -13.91 16.59
CA ILE A 345 -25.13 -13.39 17.07
C ILE A 345 -24.03 -13.68 16.04
N SER A 346 -24.01 -14.89 15.50
CA SER A 346 -23.05 -15.29 14.48
C SER A 346 -23.19 -14.45 13.21
N PHE A 347 -24.41 -14.19 12.75
CA PHE A 347 -24.68 -13.34 11.59
C PHE A 347 -24.28 -11.88 11.87
N SER A 348 -24.66 -11.33 13.00
CA SER A 348 -24.29 -9.96 13.37
C SER A 348 -22.78 -9.75 13.42
N LYS A 349 -22.05 -10.75 13.92
CA LYS A 349 -20.60 -10.73 14.01
C LYS A 349 -19.92 -10.91 12.65
N ASN A 350 -20.35 -11.89 11.86
CA ASN A 350 -19.63 -12.32 10.66
C ASN A 350 -20.11 -11.61 9.38
N ALA A 351 -21.30 -10.98 9.39
CA ALA A 351 -21.88 -10.31 8.24
C ALA A 351 -22.21 -8.84 8.49
N LEU A 352 -23.02 -8.52 9.52
CA LEU A 352 -23.44 -7.14 9.74
C LEU A 352 -22.31 -6.24 10.18
N LEU A 353 -21.45 -6.68 11.10
CA LEU A 353 -20.32 -5.88 11.56
C LEU A 353 -19.36 -5.49 10.41
N PRO A 354 -18.91 -6.43 9.55
CA PRO A 354 -18.16 -6.07 8.36
C PRO A 354 -18.88 -5.08 7.46
N THR A 355 -20.18 -5.28 7.22
CA THR A 355 -21.01 -4.40 6.40
C THR A 355 -21.02 -2.98 6.95
N PHE A 356 -21.31 -2.81 8.24
CA PHE A 356 -21.36 -1.49 8.89
C PHE A 356 -20.00 -0.78 8.89
N LEU A 357 -18.93 -1.51 9.12
CA LEU A 357 -17.58 -0.92 9.08
C LEU A 357 -17.20 -0.49 7.67
N THR A 358 -17.62 -1.26 6.66
CA THR A 358 -17.38 -0.91 5.25
C THR A 358 -18.23 0.29 4.83
N MET A 359 -19.52 0.33 5.21
CA MET A 359 -20.37 1.50 4.98
C MET A 359 -19.80 2.76 5.65
N ALA A 360 -19.30 2.65 6.87
CA ALA A 360 -18.69 3.77 7.57
C ALA A 360 -17.45 4.34 6.86
N GLU A 361 -16.73 3.52 6.11
CA GLU A 361 -15.54 3.94 5.36
C GLU A 361 -15.88 4.49 3.96
N TYR A 362 -16.79 3.83 3.24
CA TYR A 362 -17.06 4.13 1.82
C TYR A 362 -18.31 4.97 1.58
N GLU A 363 -19.30 4.91 2.50
CA GLU A 363 -20.55 5.66 2.42
C GLU A 363 -20.92 6.35 3.76
N PRO A 364 -20.06 7.23 4.29
CA PRO A 364 -20.22 7.78 5.64
C PRO A 364 -21.55 8.54 5.84
N GLU A 365 -22.06 9.20 4.81
CA GLU A 365 -23.35 9.91 4.88
C GLU A 365 -24.53 8.94 5.04
N GLN A 366 -24.54 7.85 4.27
CA GLN A 366 -25.58 6.81 4.38
C GLN A 366 -25.48 6.06 5.71
N TRP A 367 -24.26 5.82 6.17
CA TRP A 367 -24.01 5.24 7.48
C TRP A 367 -24.60 6.07 8.62
N GLU A 368 -24.50 7.40 8.58
CA GLU A 368 -25.13 8.28 9.58
C GLU A 368 -26.67 8.14 9.55
N LEU A 369 -27.28 7.98 8.37
CA LEU A 369 -28.72 7.75 8.25
C LEU A 369 -29.14 6.41 8.83
N VAL A 370 -28.35 5.36 8.62
CA VAL A 370 -28.58 4.04 9.23
C VAL A 370 -28.52 4.13 10.77
N LYS A 371 -27.46 4.71 11.31
CA LYS A 371 -27.31 4.87 12.78
C LYS A 371 -28.47 5.63 13.44
N THR A 372 -29.05 6.59 12.71
CA THR A 372 -30.20 7.37 13.20
C THR A 372 -31.56 6.72 12.92
N GLY A 373 -31.58 5.51 12.38
CA GLY A 373 -32.80 4.75 12.11
C GLY A 373 -33.60 5.20 10.89
N LYS A 374 -33.02 6.03 10.02
CA LYS A 374 -33.71 6.61 8.86
C LYS A 374 -33.66 5.74 7.60
N ARG A 375 -32.61 4.93 7.44
CA ARG A 375 -32.34 4.17 6.21
C ARG A 375 -31.84 2.75 6.51
N PHE A 376 -32.62 1.93 7.21
CA PHE A 376 -32.27 0.51 7.43
C PHE A 376 -32.27 -0.30 6.13
N ASP A 377 -33.13 0.06 5.18
CA ASP A 377 -33.20 -0.48 3.82
C ASP A 377 -31.85 -0.40 3.10
N HIS A 378 -31.09 0.64 3.36
CA HIS A 378 -29.81 0.85 2.70
C HIS A 378 -28.74 -0.18 3.07
N VAL A 379 -28.85 -0.82 4.22
CA VAL A 379 -27.93 -1.89 4.62
C VAL A 379 -28.03 -3.09 3.68
N PHE A 380 -29.25 -3.47 3.31
CA PHE A 380 -29.48 -4.52 2.33
C PHE A 380 -29.02 -4.09 0.92
N GLU A 381 -29.40 -2.89 0.49
CA GLU A 381 -28.99 -2.34 -0.80
C GLU A 381 -27.46 -2.31 -0.97
N PHE A 382 -26.73 -1.95 0.08
CA PHE A 382 -25.27 -1.95 0.09
C PHE A 382 -24.67 -3.37 0.03
N ALA A 383 -25.29 -4.33 0.72
CA ALA A 383 -24.76 -5.67 0.89
C ALA A 383 -25.21 -6.67 -0.18
N LYS A 384 -26.30 -6.41 -0.92
CA LYS A 384 -26.92 -7.37 -1.85
C LYS A 384 -26.00 -7.85 -3.00
N GLU A 385 -25.04 -7.02 -3.40
CA GLU A 385 -24.05 -7.37 -4.43
C GLU A 385 -22.92 -8.28 -3.90
N ASN A 386 -22.87 -8.47 -2.56
CA ASN A 386 -21.90 -9.36 -1.94
C ASN A 386 -22.45 -10.78 -1.87
N ASP A 387 -22.00 -11.65 -2.76
CA ASP A 387 -22.48 -13.03 -2.87
C ASP A 387 -22.30 -13.83 -1.57
N LYS A 388 -21.25 -13.58 -0.82
CA LYS A 388 -20.98 -14.24 0.45
C LYS A 388 -21.87 -13.76 1.59
N PHE A 389 -22.18 -12.47 1.60
CA PHE A 389 -23.18 -11.92 2.50
C PHE A 389 -24.55 -12.55 2.24
N MET A 390 -24.97 -12.61 0.98
CA MET A 390 -26.24 -13.19 0.56
C MET A 390 -26.34 -14.69 0.87
N GLU A 391 -25.29 -15.47 0.57
CA GLU A 391 -25.21 -16.88 0.93
C GLU A 391 -25.42 -17.10 2.43
N TYR A 392 -24.77 -16.27 3.25
CA TYR A 392 -24.88 -16.38 4.70
C TYR A 392 -26.24 -15.95 5.22
N LEU A 393 -26.79 -14.86 4.67
CA LEU A 393 -28.13 -14.37 5.01
C LEU A 393 -29.19 -15.41 4.71
N ASP A 394 -29.16 -16.04 3.54
CA ASP A 394 -30.10 -17.09 3.14
C ASP A 394 -30.02 -18.31 4.07
N ARG A 395 -28.81 -18.72 4.45
CA ARG A 395 -28.63 -19.82 5.41
C ARG A 395 -29.28 -19.52 6.76
N ILE A 396 -29.18 -18.27 7.24
CA ILE A 396 -29.80 -17.84 8.48
C ILE A 396 -31.33 -17.83 8.34
N ILE A 397 -31.87 -17.20 7.31
CA ILE A 397 -33.33 -17.10 7.09
C ILE A 397 -33.96 -18.49 6.95
N LEU A 398 -33.34 -19.40 6.23
CA LEU A 398 -33.82 -20.79 6.08
C LEU A 398 -33.70 -21.61 7.36
N GLY A 399 -32.76 -21.30 8.23
CA GLY A 399 -32.55 -21.97 9.52
C GLY A 399 -33.54 -21.55 10.62
N GLU A 400 -34.00 -20.31 10.58
CA GLU A 400 -34.75 -19.69 11.72
C GLU A 400 -36.24 -19.38 11.46
N CYS A 401 -36.79 -19.76 10.35
CA CYS A 401 -38.20 -20.06 9.99
C CYS A 401 -39.39 -19.22 10.43
N LYS A 402 -39.32 -18.02 10.99
CA LYS A 402 -40.51 -17.16 11.11
C LYS A 402 -40.76 -16.27 9.90
N TYR A 403 -39.70 -16.00 9.16
CA TYR A 403 -39.77 -15.15 7.96
C TYR A 403 -40.23 -15.93 6.74
N PHE A 404 -40.28 -17.26 6.81
CA PHE A 404 -40.38 -18.08 5.63
C PHE A 404 -41.27 -19.34 5.84
N GLU A 405 -42.34 -19.50 5.05
CA GLU A 405 -43.09 -20.76 4.99
C GLU A 405 -42.28 -21.79 4.18
N LYS A 406 -42.11 -22.98 4.73
CA LYS A 406 -41.26 -24.04 4.17
C LYS A 406 -41.57 -24.32 2.71
N GLY A 407 -40.58 -24.10 1.80
CA GLY A 407 -40.65 -24.65 0.47
C GLY A 407 -40.19 -23.75 -0.71
N GLY A 408 -39.56 -22.61 -0.47
CA GLY A 408 -39.06 -21.73 -1.53
C GLY A 408 -37.67 -21.13 -1.21
N GLU A 409 -37.17 -20.25 -2.06
CA GLU A 409 -35.98 -19.43 -1.79
C GLU A 409 -36.40 -18.09 -1.16
N PRO A 410 -35.63 -17.50 -0.24
CA PRO A 410 -35.90 -16.18 0.32
C PRO A 410 -35.93 -15.12 -0.80
N THR A 411 -36.99 -14.30 -0.81
CA THR A 411 -37.05 -13.13 -1.73
C THR A 411 -36.28 -11.94 -1.16
N ASP A 412 -35.93 -10.98 -2.01
CA ASP A 412 -35.23 -9.77 -1.56
C ASP A 412 -36.07 -8.96 -0.54
N ASP A 413 -37.39 -9.00 -0.64
CA ASP A 413 -38.28 -8.38 0.36
C ASP A 413 -38.14 -9.04 1.73
N ILE A 414 -38.01 -10.36 1.78
CA ILE A 414 -37.80 -11.11 3.01
C ILE A 414 -36.44 -10.82 3.61
N ARG A 415 -35.40 -10.82 2.76
CA ARG A 415 -34.00 -10.52 3.14
C ARG A 415 -33.87 -9.11 3.70
N ASN A 416 -34.42 -8.12 2.99
CA ASN A 416 -34.41 -6.74 3.43
C ASN A 416 -35.15 -6.56 4.76
N ARG A 417 -36.32 -7.17 4.89
CA ARG A 417 -37.12 -7.09 6.11
C ARG A 417 -36.40 -7.70 7.32
N TYR A 418 -35.70 -8.81 7.12
CA TYR A 418 -34.90 -9.43 8.19
C TYR A 418 -33.77 -8.51 8.65
N ILE A 419 -33.05 -7.87 7.72
CA ILE A 419 -32.00 -6.90 8.02
C ILE A 419 -32.55 -5.66 8.72
N GLU A 420 -33.69 -5.12 8.24
CA GLU A 420 -34.35 -3.98 8.88
C GLU A 420 -34.73 -4.28 10.33
N ASP A 421 -35.27 -5.48 10.60
CA ASP A 421 -35.65 -5.89 11.94
C ASP A 421 -34.41 -6.02 12.86
N LEU A 422 -33.29 -6.59 12.38
CA LEU A 422 -32.02 -6.61 13.11
C LEU A 422 -31.49 -5.21 13.36
N CYS A 423 -31.52 -4.33 12.36
CA CYS A 423 -31.10 -2.93 12.52
C CYS A 423 -31.98 -2.17 13.52
N ALA A 424 -33.30 -2.44 13.54
CA ALA A 424 -34.21 -1.83 14.52
C ALA A 424 -33.83 -2.22 15.95
N GLU A 425 -33.50 -3.48 16.20
CA GLU A 425 -33.01 -3.95 17.50
C GLU A 425 -31.68 -3.30 17.90
N ILE A 426 -30.82 -3.07 16.92
CA ILE A 426 -29.47 -2.50 17.16
C ILE A 426 -29.55 -1.00 17.44
N PHE A 427 -30.31 -0.24 16.65
CA PHE A 427 -30.21 1.22 16.60
C PHE A 427 -31.37 1.96 17.30
N LEU A 428 -32.54 1.37 17.45
CA LEU A 428 -33.68 2.05 18.02
C LEU A 428 -33.78 1.89 19.55
N ASP A 429 -34.06 2.99 20.24
CA ASP A 429 -34.17 3.05 21.70
C ASP A 429 -35.61 3.16 22.20
N SER A 430 -36.51 3.68 21.36
CA SER A 430 -37.91 3.92 21.79
C SER A 430 -38.74 2.66 21.65
N ASP A 431 -39.25 2.17 22.76
CA ASP A 431 -40.18 1.00 22.79
C ASP A 431 -41.51 1.25 22.07
N ASP A 432 -41.81 2.52 21.74
CA ASP A 432 -42.98 2.90 20.98
C ASP A 432 -42.81 2.83 19.48
N ASP A 433 -41.58 2.67 18.97
CA ASP A 433 -41.32 2.56 17.52
C ASP A 433 -41.95 1.26 16.98
N PRO A 434 -42.85 1.36 15.97
CA PRO A 434 -43.53 0.17 15.41
C PRO A 434 -42.56 -0.86 14.83
N ARG A 435 -41.42 -0.39 14.32
CA ARG A 435 -40.39 -1.27 13.76
C ARG A 435 -39.73 -2.11 14.83
N LEU A 436 -39.46 -1.53 16.00
CA LEU A 436 -38.89 -2.25 17.13
C LEU A 436 -39.89 -3.27 17.72
N LYS A 437 -41.22 -2.94 17.75
CA LYS A 437 -42.24 -3.89 18.15
C LYS A 437 -42.30 -5.09 17.21
N ARG A 438 -42.32 -4.82 15.90
CA ARG A 438 -42.31 -5.88 14.88
C ARG A 438 -41.04 -6.75 15.01
N SER A 439 -39.86 -6.14 15.13
CA SER A 439 -38.59 -6.87 15.24
C SER A 439 -38.59 -7.81 16.45
N ARG A 440 -39.08 -7.39 17.59
CA ARG A 440 -39.20 -8.23 18.80
C ARG A 440 -40.13 -9.41 18.61
N GLU A 441 -41.23 -9.24 17.88
CA GLU A 441 -42.13 -10.34 17.54
C GLU A 441 -41.49 -11.36 16.62
N MET A 442 -40.74 -10.87 15.63
CA MET A 442 -40.13 -11.69 14.59
C MET A 442 -38.83 -12.36 15.06
N LEU A 443 -37.98 -11.65 15.80
CA LEU A 443 -36.68 -12.15 16.29
C LEU A 443 -36.80 -12.87 17.65
N SER A 444 -37.96 -12.78 18.37
CA SER A 444 -38.14 -13.35 19.72
C SER A 444 -38.00 -14.86 19.79
N ILE A 445 -38.04 -15.56 18.66
CA ILE A 445 -37.81 -17.01 18.60
C ILE A 445 -36.32 -17.33 18.52
N CYS A 446 -35.50 -16.39 18.08
CA CYS A 446 -34.08 -16.58 17.87
C CYS A 446 -33.23 -16.47 19.14
N GLY A 447 -33.85 -16.61 20.34
CA GLY A 447 -33.15 -16.59 21.63
C GLY A 447 -32.53 -15.22 21.95
N SER A 448 -32.87 -14.65 23.05
CA SER A 448 -32.45 -13.44 23.72
C SER A 448 -31.14 -12.79 23.18
N LEU A 449 -31.23 -12.15 22.02
CA LEU A 449 -30.19 -11.17 21.64
C LEU A 449 -30.36 -9.99 22.58
N ASP A 450 -29.46 -9.88 23.56
CA ASP A 450 -29.44 -8.69 24.42
C ASP A 450 -29.03 -7.48 23.56
N LYS A 451 -29.98 -6.53 23.44
CA LYS A 451 -29.79 -5.25 22.72
C LYS A 451 -28.49 -4.55 23.11
N LYS A 452 -28.12 -4.60 24.38
CA LYS A 452 -26.87 -4.06 24.90
C LYS A 452 -25.66 -4.80 24.33
N THR A 453 -25.79 -6.07 24.13
CA THR A 453 -24.78 -6.96 23.53
C THR A 453 -24.55 -6.62 22.07
N LEU A 454 -25.59 -6.55 21.24
CA LEU A 454 -25.48 -6.18 19.83
C LEU A 454 -24.89 -4.77 19.64
N ARG A 455 -25.35 -3.80 20.41
CA ARG A 455 -24.79 -2.44 20.38
C ARG A 455 -23.34 -2.40 20.81
N THR A 456 -22.97 -3.18 21.79
CA THR A 456 -21.56 -3.28 22.24
C THR A 456 -20.71 -3.97 21.19
N LEU A 457 -21.27 -4.91 20.43
CA LEU A 457 -20.63 -5.58 19.29
C LEU A 457 -20.29 -4.60 18.17
N ILE A 458 -21.23 -3.73 17.84
CA ILE A 458 -21.13 -2.82 16.68
C ILE A 458 -20.47 -1.49 17.06
N PHE A 459 -20.66 -1.07 18.32
CA PHE A 459 -20.11 0.17 18.87
C PHE A 459 -19.32 -0.08 20.16
N PRO A 460 -18.15 -0.70 20.12
CA PRO A 460 -17.26 -0.69 21.27
C PRO A 460 -17.02 0.78 21.65
N LYS A 461 -17.33 1.16 22.89
CA LYS A 461 -17.34 2.54 23.40
C LYS A 461 -16.06 3.36 23.12
N ASN A 462 -15.01 2.73 22.63
CA ASN A 462 -13.70 3.32 22.35
C ASN A 462 -13.27 3.28 20.88
N VAL A 463 -14.07 2.73 19.95
CA VAL A 463 -13.66 2.55 18.54
C VAL A 463 -14.32 3.52 17.60
N ILE A 464 -15.47 4.07 17.98
CA ILE A 464 -16.11 5.12 17.20
C ILE A 464 -16.01 6.40 18.04
N GLY A 465 -15.11 7.28 17.62
CA GLY A 465 -14.94 8.61 18.21
C GLY A 465 -16.29 9.30 18.35
N LYS A 466 -16.41 10.08 19.44
CA LYS A 466 -17.59 10.87 19.79
C LYS A 466 -18.07 11.71 18.63
#